data_9c85f4aae725f9eb77673a7717b13fb3
#
_entry.id   9c85f4aae725f9eb77673a7717b13fb3
#
_cell.length_a   1.000
_cell.length_b   1.000
_cell.length_c   1.000
_cell.angle_alpha   90.00
_cell.angle_beta   90.00
_cell.angle_gamma   90.00
#
_symmetry.space_group_name_H-M   'P 1'
#
loop_
_entity.id
_entity.type
_entity.pdbx_description
1 polymer ?
#
loop_
_entity_poly.entity_id
_entity_poly.type
_entity_poly.pdbx_seq_one_letter_code
_entity_poly.pdbx_strand_id
1 'polypeptide(L)'
;EMQRSLVGSEMCIRDRYTRWATSHGYIVKELDYLEGDEAGIKSVTALIEGEYAYGYLKAEKGVHRLVRISPFDAGGRRHTSFASLEVLPEITDDIEIEINPDDLRVDTYRASGAGGQHINKTSSAVRITHIPTNTVVACQSERSQIQNRETAMKMLKSKLLDLKEREHKEKIEDLKGEQRDIAWGSQIRSYVFCPYTLVKDHQTGYEVRKCSRCYGRKYRWIH
;
A
#
# COMPACT_ATOMS: atom_id res chain seq x y z
N GLU A 1 25.12 11.66 -20.41
CA GLU A 1 23.76 11.17 -20.07
C GLU A 1 23.72 9.68 -19.70
N MET A 2 24.68 8.88 -20.10
CA MET A 2 24.71 7.44 -19.82
C MET A 2 25.22 7.06 -18.42
N GLN A 3 25.89 7.97 -17.71
CA GLN A 3 26.48 7.71 -16.39
C GLN A 3 25.48 7.77 -15.22
N ARG A 4 24.33 8.43 -15.37
CA ARG A 4 23.31 8.54 -14.30
C ARG A 4 22.45 7.30 -14.09
N SER A 5 22.42 6.37 -15.02
CA SER A 5 21.53 5.19 -14.97
C SER A 5 22.11 3.98 -14.21
N LEU A 6 23.31 4.10 -13.62
CA LEU A 6 24.02 2.98 -12.99
C LEU A 6 24.04 3.03 -11.45
N VAL A 7 23.36 3.98 -10.87
CA VAL A 7 23.41 4.28 -9.43
C VAL A 7 22.29 3.57 -8.66
N GLY A 8 22.48 2.36 -8.30
CA GLY A 8 21.52 1.57 -7.48
C GLY A 8 20.62 0.64 -8.28
N SER A 9 20.22 -0.48 -7.68
CA SER A 9 19.31 -1.46 -8.30
C SER A 9 17.90 -0.91 -8.36
N GLU A 10 17.48 -0.23 -7.32
CA GLU A 10 16.15 0.37 -7.17
C GLU A 10 15.93 1.45 -8.23
N MET A 11 16.93 2.31 -8.45
CA MET A 11 16.88 3.36 -9.47
C MET A 11 16.74 2.77 -10.88
N CYS A 12 17.48 1.71 -11.20
CA CYS A 12 17.41 1.05 -12.50
C CYS A 12 16.04 0.42 -12.73
N ILE A 13 15.46 -0.20 -11.68
CA ILE A 13 14.15 -0.84 -11.74
C ILE A 13 13.06 0.22 -11.84
N ARG A 14 13.08 1.26 -10.99
CA ARG A 14 12.17 2.40 -11.08
C ARG A 14 12.13 3.01 -12.48
N ASP A 15 13.29 3.37 -13.01
CA ASP A 15 13.41 4.00 -14.34
C ASP A 15 12.85 3.10 -15.44
N ARG A 16 12.99 1.79 -15.31
CA ARG A 16 12.42 0.85 -16.25
C ARG A 16 10.90 0.93 -16.24
N TYR A 17 10.27 0.84 -15.08
CA TYR A 17 8.80 0.87 -14.97
C TYR A 17 8.23 2.23 -15.34
N THR A 18 8.88 3.32 -14.95
CA THR A 18 8.50 4.68 -15.34
C THR A 18 8.52 4.86 -16.85
N ARG A 19 9.60 4.41 -17.52
CA ARG A 19 9.68 4.48 -18.99
C ARG A 19 8.63 3.62 -19.67
N TRP A 20 8.40 2.42 -19.14
CA TRP A 20 7.36 1.57 -19.68
C TRP A 20 5.99 2.24 -19.56
N ALA A 21 5.61 2.70 -18.39
CA ALA A 21 4.35 3.38 -18.16
C ALA A 21 4.17 4.59 -19.10
N THR A 22 5.20 5.45 -19.20
CA THR A 22 5.18 6.60 -20.09
C THR A 22 5.06 6.20 -21.56
N SER A 23 5.75 5.11 -22.00
CA SER A 23 5.69 4.64 -23.39
C SER A 23 4.32 4.04 -23.77
N HIS A 24 3.52 3.62 -22.78
CA HIS A 24 2.14 3.13 -22.95
C HIS A 24 1.09 4.22 -22.71
N GLY A 25 1.54 5.48 -22.52
CA GLY A 25 0.63 6.60 -22.31
C GLY A 25 0.06 6.69 -20.90
N TYR A 26 0.64 5.97 -19.94
CA TYR A 26 0.21 6.03 -18.54
C TYR A 26 0.78 7.26 -17.84
N ILE A 27 0.02 7.80 -16.89
CA ILE A 27 0.45 8.90 -16.04
C ILE A 27 1.20 8.31 -14.85
N VAL A 28 2.40 8.80 -14.60
CA VAL A 28 3.23 8.38 -13.46
C VAL A 28 3.39 9.55 -12.51
N LYS A 29 2.94 9.38 -11.26
CA LYS A 29 3.12 10.35 -10.17
C LYS A 29 3.97 9.72 -9.08
N GLU A 30 5.05 10.34 -8.72
CA GLU A 30 5.89 9.94 -7.60
C GLU A 30 5.25 10.47 -6.32
N LEU A 31 4.85 9.56 -5.41
CA LEU A 31 4.15 9.89 -4.16
C LEU A 31 5.12 10.06 -3.00
N ASP A 32 6.13 9.18 -2.94
CA ASP A 32 7.14 9.19 -1.88
C ASP A 32 8.49 8.74 -2.44
N TYR A 33 9.55 9.37 -1.96
CA TYR A 33 10.90 9.11 -2.39
C TYR A 33 11.86 9.20 -1.21
N LEU A 34 12.50 8.09 -0.88
CA LEU A 34 13.50 8.03 0.19
C LEU A 34 14.87 7.72 -0.42
N GLU A 35 15.80 8.65 -0.22
CA GLU A 35 17.19 8.49 -0.66
C GLU A 35 17.91 7.43 0.17
N GLY A 36 18.88 6.74 -0.44
CA GLY A 36 19.78 5.83 0.27
C GLY A 36 20.83 6.59 1.07
N ASP A 37 21.29 6.02 2.17
CA ASP A 37 22.20 6.65 3.13
C ASP A 37 23.54 7.09 2.51
N GLU A 38 24.07 6.34 1.53
CA GLU A 38 25.32 6.66 0.85
C GLU A 38 25.09 7.11 -0.61
N ALA A 39 24.19 6.42 -1.32
CA ALA A 39 23.81 6.77 -2.69
C ALA A 39 22.65 5.89 -3.19
N GLY A 40 21.89 6.41 -4.16
CA GLY A 40 20.79 5.70 -4.78
C GLY A 40 19.45 5.94 -4.10
N ILE A 41 18.53 4.99 -4.23
CA ILE A 41 17.18 5.05 -3.69
C ILE A 41 17.02 3.90 -2.69
N LYS A 42 16.48 4.18 -1.52
CA LYS A 42 16.11 3.19 -0.50
C LYS A 42 14.70 2.67 -0.73
N SER A 43 13.78 3.57 -1.02
CA SER A 43 12.41 3.22 -1.40
C SER A 43 11.81 4.31 -2.29
N VAL A 44 10.87 3.93 -3.14
CA VAL A 44 10.07 4.86 -3.93
C VAL A 44 8.67 4.30 -4.07
N THR A 45 7.68 5.16 -3.86
CA THR A 45 6.28 4.87 -4.11
C THR A 45 5.80 5.73 -5.27
N ALA A 46 5.27 5.09 -6.30
CA ALA A 46 4.75 5.78 -7.48
C ALA A 46 3.34 5.30 -7.79
N LEU A 47 2.46 6.24 -8.09
CA LEU A 47 1.13 5.99 -8.63
C LEU A 47 1.21 5.94 -10.16
N ILE A 48 0.68 4.88 -10.75
CA ILE A 48 0.61 4.69 -12.20
C ILE A 48 -0.85 4.59 -12.59
N GLU A 49 -1.34 5.65 -13.24
CA GLU A 49 -2.73 5.74 -13.70
C GLU A 49 -2.82 5.37 -15.19
N GLY A 50 -3.68 4.42 -15.50
CA GLY A 50 -3.90 4.00 -16.88
C GLY A 50 -4.78 2.77 -16.96
N GLU A 51 -5.32 2.53 -18.15
CA GLU A 51 -6.23 1.42 -18.41
C GLU A 51 -5.50 0.08 -18.25
N TYR A 52 -6.01 -0.81 -17.40
CA TYR A 52 -5.42 -2.11 -17.07
C TYR A 52 -4.00 -2.06 -16.47
N ALA A 53 -3.53 -0.90 -15.99
CA ALA A 53 -2.17 -0.75 -15.44
C ALA A 53 -1.86 -1.76 -14.33
N TYR A 54 -2.80 -1.96 -13.39
CA TYR A 54 -2.64 -2.95 -12.32
C TYR A 54 -2.50 -4.38 -12.87
N GLY A 55 -3.29 -4.76 -13.85
CA GLY A 55 -3.25 -6.10 -14.46
C GLY A 55 -1.88 -6.43 -15.05
N TYR A 56 -1.28 -5.49 -15.76
CA TYR A 56 0.06 -5.64 -16.33
C TYR A 56 1.17 -5.66 -15.26
N LEU A 57 1.10 -4.74 -14.29
CA LEU A 57 2.15 -4.61 -13.28
C LEU A 57 2.10 -5.70 -12.21
N LYS A 58 0.91 -6.28 -11.94
CA LYS A 58 0.74 -7.36 -10.97
C LYS A 58 1.66 -8.54 -11.24
N ALA A 59 1.89 -8.89 -12.51
CA ALA A 59 2.77 -9.98 -12.90
C ALA A 59 4.26 -9.70 -12.61
N GLU A 60 4.63 -8.44 -12.43
CA GLU A 60 6.00 -8.00 -12.16
C GLU A 60 6.32 -7.90 -10.66
N LYS A 61 5.32 -8.18 -9.78
CA LYS A 61 5.51 -8.17 -8.33
C LYS A 61 6.49 -9.26 -7.90
N GLY A 62 7.52 -8.87 -7.11
CA GLY A 62 8.47 -9.79 -6.53
C GLY A 62 9.89 -9.23 -6.45
N VAL A 63 10.86 -10.12 -6.26
CA VAL A 63 12.25 -9.76 -6.06
C VAL A 63 13.01 -9.72 -7.38
N HIS A 64 13.72 -8.62 -7.63
CA HIS A 64 14.58 -8.40 -8.77
C HIS A 64 16.04 -8.43 -8.33
N ARG A 65 16.87 -9.19 -9.02
CA ARG A 65 18.30 -9.30 -8.77
C ARG A 65 19.08 -8.55 -9.82
N LEU A 66 20.00 -7.67 -9.40
CA LEU A 66 20.91 -6.93 -10.28
C LEU A 66 22.35 -7.32 -9.97
N VAL A 67 23.10 -7.73 -11.01
CA VAL A 67 24.54 -8.05 -10.93
C VAL A 67 25.28 -7.10 -11.86
N ARG A 68 26.15 -6.25 -11.26
CA ARG A 68 26.93 -5.25 -11.98
C ARG A 68 28.24 -4.92 -11.29
N ILE A 69 29.13 -4.21 -11.96
CA ILE A 69 30.24 -3.53 -11.29
C ILE A 69 29.67 -2.27 -10.63
N SER A 70 29.94 -2.08 -9.33
CA SER A 70 29.49 -0.87 -8.64
C SER A 70 30.32 0.33 -9.07
N PRO A 71 29.69 1.46 -9.45
CA PRO A 71 30.43 2.69 -9.75
C PRO A 71 31.07 3.32 -8.49
N PHE A 72 30.68 2.88 -7.30
CA PHE A 72 31.20 3.36 -6.01
C PHE A 72 32.34 2.47 -5.46
N ASP A 73 32.60 1.32 -6.07
CA ASP A 73 33.71 0.46 -5.68
C ASP A 73 34.96 0.78 -6.52
N ALA A 74 35.93 1.46 -5.90
CA ALA A 74 37.21 1.77 -6.54
C ALA A 74 37.98 0.50 -7.02
N GLY A 75 37.66 -0.68 -6.44
CA GLY A 75 38.22 -1.97 -6.84
C GLY A 75 37.56 -2.59 -8.08
N GLY A 76 36.51 -1.99 -8.62
CA GLY A 76 35.79 -2.48 -9.82
C GLY A 76 35.20 -3.90 -9.64
N ARG A 77 34.90 -4.30 -8.43
CA ARG A 77 34.38 -5.63 -8.14
C ARG A 77 32.91 -5.78 -8.55
N ARG A 78 32.54 -7.01 -8.86
CA ARG A 78 31.16 -7.38 -9.18
C ARG A 78 30.31 -7.43 -7.89
N HIS A 79 29.26 -6.65 -7.86
CA HIS A 79 28.29 -6.61 -6.77
C HIS A 79 26.93 -7.15 -7.22
N THR A 80 26.24 -7.79 -6.29
CA THR A 80 24.85 -8.25 -6.46
C THR A 80 23.97 -7.45 -5.53
N SER A 81 22.92 -6.86 -6.05
CA SER A 81 21.90 -6.14 -5.28
C SER A 81 20.53 -6.73 -5.58
N PHE A 82 19.63 -6.62 -4.63
CA PHE A 82 18.25 -7.05 -4.74
C PHE A 82 17.33 -5.85 -4.50
N ALA A 83 16.22 -5.80 -5.23
CA ALA A 83 15.15 -4.86 -5.00
C ALA A 83 13.82 -5.59 -5.05
N SER A 84 12.93 -5.27 -4.15
CA SER A 84 11.56 -5.79 -4.14
C SER A 84 10.64 -4.80 -4.85
N LEU A 85 9.81 -5.30 -5.75
CA LEU A 85 8.71 -4.56 -6.35
C LEU A 85 7.41 -5.03 -5.74
N GLU A 86 6.68 -4.12 -5.14
CA GLU A 86 5.32 -4.34 -4.66
C GLU A 86 4.34 -3.61 -5.57
N VAL A 87 3.24 -4.24 -5.90
CA VAL A 87 2.17 -3.67 -6.75
C VAL A 87 0.85 -3.85 -6.04
N LEU A 88 0.18 -2.74 -5.78
CA LEU A 88 -1.12 -2.69 -5.11
C LEU A 88 -2.10 -1.92 -5.99
N PRO A 89 -3.38 -2.29 -6.03
CA PRO A 89 -4.39 -1.45 -6.64
C PRO A 89 -4.60 -0.20 -5.78
N GLU A 90 -4.84 0.93 -6.40
CA GLU A 90 -5.36 2.09 -5.69
C GLU A 90 -6.82 1.83 -5.34
N ILE A 91 -7.14 1.89 -4.07
CA ILE A 91 -8.51 1.75 -3.59
C ILE A 91 -8.97 3.16 -3.20
N THR A 92 -9.78 3.77 -4.05
CA THR A 92 -10.34 5.12 -3.89
C THR A 92 -11.68 5.11 -3.16
N ASP A 93 -11.90 4.14 -2.28
CA ASP A 93 -13.10 4.18 -1.46
C ASP A 93 -13.01 5.34 -0.46
N ASP A 94 -13.65 6.44 -0.78
CA ASP A 94 -14.01 7.46 0.20
C ASP A 94 -14.86 6.77 1.26
N ILE A 95 -14.30 6.60 2.46
CA ILE A 95 -14.98 5.93 3.56
C ILE A 95 -16.03 6.88 4.12
N GLU A 96 -17.04 7.19 3.32
CA GLU A 96 -18.25 7.83 3.82
C GLU A 96 -19.09 6.78 4.55
N ILE A 97 -19.39 7.09 5.82
CA ILE A 97 -20.29 6.26 6.61
C ILE A 97 -21.66 6.93 6.61
N GLU A 98 -22.54 6.41 5.78
CA GLU A 98 -23.96 6.67 5.90
C GLU A 98 -24.53 5.68 6.93
N ILE A 99 -25.07 6.23 8.02
CA ILE A 99 -25.75 5.44 9.06
C ILE A 99 -27.25 5.54 8.78
N ASN A 100 -27.85 4.42 8.38
CA ASN A 100 -29.29 4.36 8.23
C ASN A 100 -29.93 4.37 9.63
N PRO A 101 -30.90 5.25 9.93
CA PRO A 101 -31.61 5.28 11.19
C PRO A 101 -32.30 3.95 11.55
N ASP A 102 -32.73 3.18 10.55
CA ASP A 102 -33.42 1.88 10.76
C ASP A 102 -32.44 0.78 11.26
N ASP A 103 -31.14 0.95 11.07
CA ASP A 103 -30.10 0.06 11.55
C ASP A 103 -29.68 0.36 13.00
N LEU A 104 -30.31 1.38 13.62
CA LEU A 104 -29.98 1.81 14.95
C LEU A 104 -31.04 1.43 15.96
N ARG A 105 -30.62 0.73 16.99
CA ARG A 105 -31.43 0.56 18.18
C ARG A 105 -30.97 1.54 19.26
N VAL A 106 -31.87 2.41 19.72
CA VAL A 106 -31.60 3.41 20.74
C VAL A 106 -32.35 3.04 22.03
N ASP A 107 -31.61 2.72 23.06
CA ASP A 107 -32.12 2.41 24.37
C ASP A 107 -31.76 3.54 25.35
N THR A 108 -32.73 3.98 26.14
CA THR A 108 -32.50 4.95 27.23
C THR A 108 -32.56 4.24 28.57
N TYR A 109 -31.63 4.59 29.45
CA TYR A 109 -31.57 3.98 30.78
C TYR A 109 -31.18 5.01 31.85
N ARG A 110 -31.33 4.64 33.12
CA ARG A 110 -30.91 5.50 34.22
C ARG A 110 -29.40 5.42 34.38
N ALA A 111 -28.78 6.59 34.45
CA ALA A 111 -27.35 6.65 34.74
C ALA A 111 -27.09 6.13 36.16
N SER A 112 -26.11 5.22 36.29
CA SER A 112 -25.66 4.74 37.61
C SER A 112 -24.34 5.46 37.92
N GLY A 113 -24.32 6.28 38.99
CA GLY A 113 -23.13 7.01 39.42
C GLY A 113 -23.32 7.65 40.80
N ALA A 114 -22.23 8.02 41.47
CA ALA A 114 -22.21 8.73 42.75
C ALA A 114 -22.63 10.21 42.57
N GLY A 115 -23.91 10.42 42.25
CA GLY A 115 -24.50 11.74 42.10
C GLY A 115 -25.86 11.81 42.81
N GLY A 116 -26.19 12.96 43.41
CA GLY A 116 -27.33 13.18 44.28
C GLY A 116 -28.69 12.78 43.67
N GLN A 117 -29.78 12.99 44.45
CA GLN A 117 -31.16 12.49 44.17
C GLN A 117 -31.70 12.78 42.75
N HIS A 118 -31.11 13.68 41.98
CA HIS A 118 -31.57 14.03 40.63
C HIS A 118 -31.10 13.03 39.55
N ILE A 119 -29.95 12.38 39.72
CA ILE A 119 -29.40 11.41 38.76
C ILE A 119 -30.22 10.11 38.75
N ASN A 120 -30.81 9.74 39.89
CA ASN A 120 -31.58 8.50 40.02
C ASN A 120 -33.03 8.61 39.53
N LYS A 121 -33.50 9.79 39.13
CA LYS A 121 -34.90 10.01 38.72
C LYS A 121 -35.10 10.15 37.21
N THR A 122 -34.07 10.53 36.46
CA THR A 122 -34.19 10.78 35.02
C THR A 122 -33.37 9.76 34.21
N SER A 123 -34.00 9.17 33.19
CA SER A 123 -33.34 8.27 32.24
C SER A 123 -32.60 9.08 31.18
N SER A 124 -31.50 9.76 31.55
CA SER A 124 -30.70 10.62 30.66
C SER A 124 -29.61 9.87 29.91
N ALA A 125 -29.22 8.68 30.36
CA ALA A 125 -28.23 7.87 29.69
C ALA A 125 -28.78 7.23 28.40
N VAL A 126 -28.01 7.23 27.35
CA VAL A 126 -28.37 6.71 26.03
C VAL A 126 -27.40 5.62 25.63
N ARG A 127 -27.93 4.50 25.14
CA ARG A 127 -27.16 3.43 24.48
C ARG A 127 -27.65 3.31 23.04
N ILE A 128 -26.72 3.34 22.10
CA ILE A 128 -27.02 3.12 20.70
C ILE A 128 -26.30 1.83 20.26
N THR A 129 -27.08 0.93 19.67
CA THR A 129 -26.55 -0.30 19.06
C THR A 129 -26.78 -0.25 17.58
N HIS A 130 -25.69 -0.38 16.82
CA HIS A 130 -25.74 -0.54 15.37
C HIS A 130 -25.95 -2.03 15.07
N ILE A 131 -27.12 -2.40 14.57
CA ILE A 131 -27.58 -3.78 14.42
C ILE A 131 -26.66 -4.58 13.47
N PRO A 132 -26.27 -4.08 12.28
CA PRO A 132 -25.49 -4.86 11.32
C PRO A 132 -24.09 -5.25 11.84
N THR A 133 -23.43 -4.35 12.57
CA THR A 133 -22.07 -4.60 13.10
C THR A 133 -22.07 -4.99 14.57
N ASN A 134 -23.23 -5.02 15.22
CA ASN A 134 -23.39 -5.22 16.66
C ASN A 134 -22.51 -4.29 17.53
N THR A 135 -22.20 -3.11 16.98
CA THR A 135 -21.38 -2.10 17.69
C THR A 135 -22.26 -1.36 18.69
N VAL A 136 -21.86 -1.36 19.95
CA VAL A 136 -22.58 -0.70 21.04
C VAL A 136 -21.80 0.49 21.55
N VAL A 137 -22.50 1.62 21.73
CA VAL A 137 -21.99 2.84 22.37
C VAL A 137 -22.94 3.30 23.44
N ALA A 138 -22.43 3.76 24.56
CA ALA A 138 -23.23 4.32 25.63
C ALA A 138 -22.65 5.69 26.05
N CYS A 139 -23.54 6.66 26.28
CA CYS A 139 -23.16 7.98 26.75
C CYS A 139 -24.10 8.38 27.93
N GLN A 140 -23.46 8.84 29.00
CA GLN A 140 -24.17 9.31 30.22
C GLN A 140 -23.51 10.57 30.81
N SER A 141 -22.68 11.28 30.00
CA SER A 141 -21.88 12.41 30.49
C SER A 141 -22.70 13.64 30.82
N GLU A 142 -23.81 13.81 30.12
CA GLU A 142 -24.65 15.00 30.25
C GLU A 142 -25.97 14.74 30.94
N ARG A 143 -26.59 15.80 31.51
CA ARG A 143 -27.92 15.73 32.12
C ARG A 143 -29.03 15.67 31.07
N SER A 144 -28.75 16.08 29.85
CA SER A 144 -29.70 16.12 28.73
C SER A 144 -29.60 14.83 27.90
N GLN A 145 -30.72 14.14 27.75
CA GLN A 145 -30.86 12.95 26.91
C GLN A 145 -30.51 13.25 25.44
N ILE A 146 -30.88 14.44 24.96
CA ILE A 146 -30.61 14.87 23.56
C ILE A 146 -29.11 15.00 23.34
N GLN A 147 -28.40 15.67 24.24
CA GLN A 147 -26.94 15.84 24.15
C GLN A 147 -26.20 14.49 24.23
N ASN A 148 -26.64 13.59 25.14
CA ASN A 148 -26.07 12.25 25.21
C ASN A 148 -26.30 11.44 23.94
N ARG A 149 -27.47 11.60 23.29
CA ARG A 149 -27.75 10.97 22.00
C ARG A 149 -26.83 11.48 20.88
N GLU A 150 -26.65 12.79 20.79
CA GLU A 150 -25.76 13.40 19.80
C GLU A 150 -24.29 12.96 19.99
N THR A 151 -23.84 12.93 21.25
CA THR A 151 -22.50 12.47 21.59
C THR A 151 -22.33 10.98 21.27
N ALA A 152 -23.31 10.15 21.64
CA ALA A 152 -23.28 8.73 21.32
C ALA A 152 -23.28 8.48 19.80
N MET A 153 -23.99 9.28 19.00
CA MET A 153 -23.95 9.20 17.54
C MET A 153 -22.56 9.52 16.98
N LYS A 154 -21.89 10.56 17.50
CA LYS A 154 -20.51 10.89 17.11
C LYS A 154 -19.55 9.75 17.46
N MET A 155 -19.68 9.18 18.66
CA MET A 155 -18.86 8.04 19.08
C MET A 155 -19.12 6.80 18.22
N LEU A 156 -20.36 6.56 17.81
CA LEU A 156 -20.73 5.46 16.92
C LEU A 156 -20.09 5.64 15.55
N LYS A 157 -20.18 6.85 14.96
CA LYS A 157 -19.53 7.15 13.69
C LYS A 157 -18.04 6.87 13.73
N SER A 158 -17.35 7.32 14.78
CA SER A 158 -15.92 7.08 14.96
C SER A 158 -15.60 5.59 15.04
N LYS A 159 -16.35 4.82 15.80
CA LYS A 159 -16.13 3.36 15.90
C LYS A 159 -16.40 2.62 14.58
N LEU A 160 -17.41 3.02 13.83
CA LEU A 160 -17.69 2.42 12.52
C LEU A 160 -16.62 2.78 11.50
N LEU A 161 -16.05 3.99 11.59
CA LEU A 161 -14.90 4.39 10.79
C LEU A 161 -13.70 3.47 11.07
N ASP A 162 -13.35 3.29 12.34
CA ASP A 162 -12.25 2.40 12.74
C ASP A 162 -12.45 0.96 12.24
N LEU A 163 -13.68 0.45 12.26
CA LEU A 163 -13.99 -0.87 11.74
C LEU A 163 -13.77 -0.97 10.24
N LYS A 164 -14.29 0.00 9.48
CA LYS A 164 -14.08 0.04 8.02
C LYS A 164 -12.63 0.20 7.65
N GLU A 165 -11.86 1.02 8.38
CA GLU A 165 -10.43 1.14 8.18
C GLU A 165 -9.67 -0.16 8.43
N ARG A 166 -10.08 -0.95 9.44
CA ARG A 166 -9.50 -2.27 9.71
C ARG A 166 -9.82 -3.25 8.59
N GLU A 167 -11.08 -3.34 8.18
CA GLU A 167 -11.49 -4.19 7.06
C GLU A 167 -10.75 -3.82 5.76
N HIS A 168 -10.53 -2.53 5.55
CA HIS A 168 -9.76 -2.03 4.41
C HIS A 168 -8.29 -2.45 4.49
N LYS A 169 -7.66 -2.34 5.67
CA LYS A 169 -6.28 -2.79 5.90
C LYS A 169 -6.15 -4.30 5.70
N GLU A 170 -7.07 -5.10 6.24
CA GLU A 170 -7.10 -6.56 6.05
C GLU A 170 -7.22 -6.92 4.56
N LYS A 171 -8.10 -6.25 3.80
CA LYS A 171 -8.20 -6.44 2.34
C LYS A 171 -6.90 -6.11 1.61
N ILE A 172 -6.20 -5.05 2.03
CA ILE A 172 -4.89 -4.68 1.47
C ILE A 172 -3.85 -5.75 1.81
N GLU A 173 -3.83 -6.27 3.03
CA GLU A 173 -2.91 -7.33 3.46
C GLU A 173 -3.16 -8.63 2.70
N ASP A 174 -4.42 -9.02 2.50
CA ASP A 174 -4.78 -10.18 1.68
C ASP A 174 -4.34 -10.01 0.22
N LEU A 175 -4.46 -8.80 -0.35
CA LEU A 175 -3.96 -8.49 -1.69
C LEU A 175 -2.44 -8.45 -1.77
N LYS A 176 -1.75 -8.11 -0.67
CA LYS A 176 -0.29 -8.20 -0.57
C LYS A 176 0.17 -9.64 -0.71
N GLY A 177 -0.58 -10.60 -0.16
CA GLY A 177 -0.21 -12.01 -0.13
C GLY A 177 1.09 -12.26 0.64
N GLU A 178 1.61 -13.48 0.60
CA GLU A 178 2.87 -13.82 1.25
C GLU A 178 4.02 -12.98 0.70
N GLN A 179 4.60 -12.16 1.55
CA GLN A 179 5.81 -11.39 1.25
C GLN A 179 6.99 -12.36 1.25
N ARG A 180 7.54 -12.65 0.07
CA ARG A 180 8.71 -13.51 -0.03
C ARG A 180 9.94 -12.76 0.47
N ASP A 181 10.73 -13.41 1.31
CA ASP A 181 12.00 -12.86 1.77
C ASP A 181 12.89 -12.45 0.60
N ILE A 182 13.55 -11.28 0.74
CA ILE A 182 14.52 -10.77 -0.24
C ILE A 182 15.80 -11.59 -0.12
N ALA A 183 15.77 -12.84 -0.64
CA ALA A 183 16.86 -13.81 -0.50
C ALA A 183 17.21 -14.46 -1.85
N TRP A 184 18.35 -15.16 -1.86
CA TRP A 184 18.74 -16.00 -2.98
C TRP A 184 17.70 -17.10 -3.22
N GLY A 185 17.20 -17.20 -4.46
CA GLY A 185 16.20 -18.20 -4.84
C GLY A 185 14.78 -17.67 -4.99
N SER A 186 14.45 -16.51 -4.40
CA SER A 186 13.11 -15.91 -4.51
C SER A 186 12.98 -14.87 -5.64
N GLN A 187 14.04 -14.67 -6.44
CA GLN A 187 14.02 -13.69 -7.53
C GLN A 187 13.10 -14.13 -8.67
N ILE A 188 12.22 -13.22 -9.10
CA ILE A 188 11.41 -13.40 -10.31
C ILE A 188 12.20 -13.07 -11.57
N ARG A 189 13.15 -12.12 -11.49
CA ARG A 189 13.95 -11.68 -12.62
C ARG A 189 15.39 -11.33 -12.22
N SER A 190 16.34 -11.72 -13.07
CA SER A 190 17.76 -11.41 -12.90
C SER A 190 18.29 -10.57 -14.04
N TYR A 191 19.02 -9.52 -13.70
CA TYR A 191 19.73 -8.63 -14.63
C TYR A 191 21.23 -8.77 -14.37
N VAL A 192 21.96 -9.31 -15.32
CA VAL A 192 23.41 -9.49 -15.23
C VAL A 192 24.04 -8.58 -16.27
N PHE A 193 24.99 -7.71 -15.84
CA PHE A 193 25.72 -6.78 -16.69
C PHE A 193 27.23 -7.05 -16.69
N CYS A 194 27.72 -7.95 -15.83
CA CYS A 194 29.12 -8.32 -15.74
C CYS A 194 29.23 -9.77 -15.26
N PRO A 195 30.10 -10.62 -15.91
CA PRO A 195 30.99 -10.38 -17.04
C PRO A 195 30.29 -10.42 -18.41
N TYR A 196 29.06 -10.87 -18.47
CA TYR A 196 28.23 -10.93 -19.68
C TYR A 196 26.91 -10.21 -19.43
N THR A 197 26.19 -9.89 -20.49
CA THR A 197 24.87 -9.26 -20.38
C THR A 197 23.79 -10.31 -20.58
N LEU A 198 22.92 -10.45 -19.56
CA LEU A 198 21.79 -11.36 -19.57
C LEU A 198 20.63 -10.82 -18.74
N VAL A 199 19.44 -10.83 -19.29
CA VAL A 199 18.21 -10.70 -18.51
C VAL A 199 17.48 -12.03 -18.57
N LYS A 200 17.19 -12.59 -17.41
CA LYS A 200 16.46 -13.84 -17.27
C LYS A 200 15.20 -13.62 -16.45
N ASP A 201 14.08 -14.04 -17.00
CA ASP A 201 12.83 -14.18 -16.28
C ASP A 201 12.75 -15.61 -15.72
N HIS A 202 12.61 -15.73 -14.40
CA HIS A 202 12.58 -17.04 -13.74
C HIS A 202 11.17 -17.67 -13.73
N GLN A 203 10.14 -16.89 -14.03
CA GLN A 203 8.76 -17.39 -14.09
C GLN A 203 8.49 -18.07 -15.44
N THR A 204 8.94 -17.44 -16.52
CA THR A 204 8.71 -17.94 -17.90
C THR A 204 9.91 -18.72 -18.46
N GLY A 205 11.08 -18.63 -17.82
CA GLY A 205 12.33 -19.19 -18.32
C GLY A 205 12.96 -18.43 -19.50
N TYR A 206 12.36 -17.30 -19.87
CA TYR A 206 12.83 -16.51 -21.01
C TYR A 206 14.14 -15.76 -20.72
N GLU A 207 15.07 -15.77 -21.68
CA GLU A 207 16.37 -15.14 -21.56
C GLU A 207 16.68 -14.20 -22.74
N VAL A 208 17.21 -13.02 -22.43
CA VAL A 208 17.68 -12.05 -23.43
C VAL A 208 19.12 -11.67 -23.15
N ARG A 209 20.02 -11.88 -24.13
CA ARG A 209 21.45 -11.57 -23.99
C ARG A 209 21.81 -10.11 -24.34
N LYS A 210 20.98 -9.39 -25.09
CA LYS A 210 21.23 -7.99 -25.49
C LYS A 210 20.49 -7.02 -24.57
N CYS A 211 21.08 -6.70 -23.40
CA CYS A 211 20.50 -5.79 -22.43
C CYS A 211 20.31 -4.34 -22.92
N SER A 212 20.99 -3.91 -23.97
CA SER A 212 20.76 -2.59 -24.58
C SER A 212 19.31 -2.40 -25.07
N ARG A 213 18.60 -3.49 -25.39
CA ARG A 213 17.17 -3.47 -25.67
C ARG A 213 16.30 -3.36 -24.42
N CYS A 214 16.77 -3.84 -23.29
CA CYS A 214 16.04 -3.78 -22.02
C CYS A 214 16.11 -2.40 -21.34
N TYR A 215 17.13 -1.60 -21.68
CA TYR A 215 17.31 -0.21 -21.20
C TYR A 215 17.10 0.86 -22.28
N GLY A 216 17.01 0.48 -23.55
CA GLY A 216 16.76 1.36 -24.70
C GLY A 216 15.31 1.33 -25.19
N ARG A 217 14.95 2.28 -26.04
CA ARG A 217 13.61 2.67 -26.51
C ARG A 217 12.65 1.58 -27.07
N LYS A 218 12.94 0.28 -27.00
CA LYS A 218 12.08 -0.78 -27.54
C LYS A 218 11.88 -1.88 -26.51
N TYR A 219 11.03 -1.61 -25.50
CA TYR A 219 10.47 -2.65 -24.67
C TYR A 219 9.32 -3.34 -25.41
N ARG A 220 9.53 -4.56 -25.83
CA ARG A 220 8.46 -5.50 -26.03
C ARG A 220 8.41 -6.34 -24.74
N TRP A 221 7.34 -6.27 -24.02
CA TRP A 221 7.09 -7.14 -22.88
C TRP A 221 7.23 -8.59 -23.32
N ILE A 222 7.87 -9.36 -22.46
CA ILE A 222 7.94 -10.79 -22.58
C ILE A 222 6.66 -11.31 -21.93
N HIS A 223 5.61 -11.37 -22.70
CA HIS A 223 4.42 -12.15 -22.42
C HIS A 223 4.23 -13.16 -23.55
#